data_6f4afd2100c34c8efaa3d91136d9cc55
#
_entry.id   6f4afd2100c34c8efaa3d91136d9cc55
#
_cell.length_a   1.000
_cell.length_b   1.000
_cell.length_c   1.000
_cell.angle_alpha   90.00
_cell.angle_beta   90.00
_cell.angle_gamma   90.00
#
_symmetry.space_group_name_H-M   'P 1'
#
loop_
_entity.id
_entity.type
_entity.pdbx_description
1 polymer ?
#
loop_
_entity_poly.entity_id
_entity_poly.type
_entity_poly.pdbx_seq_one_letter_code
_entity_poly.pdbx_strand_id
1 'polypeptide(L)'
;MASKIREGDGFIAALDQSGGSTPKALRAYGLTEDDWSSEDEMFDLIHAMRARIVAAPAFNGDKVLGAILFEQTMDREFDGTPAARHLWETQGVVPFLKIDKGLEDRAQGVQMLSPIPGLAAALARAHDLGVFGTKERSVIHEANQDGIEAITAQQFAVAAQVLEADMMPILEPEISIDAPDKARAETLLLNAILDNLAQLPQDTEVMLKLTLPEQAGLYQPLVDHRNVMRVVALSGGYDRDEATRRLAQNPGVIASFSRALTEGLSAQQSDAEFNAQIDRTIDAIYQASKAG
;
A
#
# COMPACT_ATOMS: atom_id res chain seq x y z
N MET A 1 5.42 16.93 -2.42
CA MET A 1 4.84 15.59 -2.23
C MET A 1 3.67 15.64 -1.25
N ALA A 2 3.82 16.15 -0.02
CA ALA A 2 2.76 16.14 1.01
C ALA A 2 1.42 16.73 0.55
N SER A 3 1.38 17.94 -0.01
CA SER A 3 0.14 18.56 -0.53
C SER A 3 -0.56 17.68 -1.58
N LYS A 4 0.21 17.04 -2.47
CA LYS A 4 -0.32 16.12 -3.49
C LYS A 4 -1.03 14.91 -2.87
N ILE A 5 -0.43 14.30 -1.85
CA ILE A 5 -1.05 13.15 -1.15
C ILE A 5 -2.29 13.59 -0.37
N ARG A 6 -2.22 14.74 0.31
CA ARG A 6 -3.30 15.26 1.16
C ARG A 6 -4.54 15.66 0.36
N GLU A 7 -4.34 16.38 -0.75
CA GLU A 7 -5.41 17.10 -1.44
C GLU A 7 -5.71 16.56 -2.84
N GLY A 8 -4.80 15.76 -3.41
CA GLY A 8 -4.92 15.29 -4.78
C GLY A 8 -6.08 14.33 -4.99
N ASP A 9 -6.71 14.44 -6.14
CA ASP A 9 -7.62 13.42 -6.67
C ASP A 9 -6.79 12.27 -7.25
N GLY A 10 -7.07 11.03 -6.82
CA GLY A 10 -6.35 9.87 -7.34
C GLY A 10 -6.20 8.74 -6.33
N PHE A 11 -5.20 7.89 -6.54
CA PHE A 11 -4.97 6.72 -5.71
C PHE A 11 -3.47 6.42 -5.55
N ILE A 12 -3.12 5.49 -4.64
CA ILE A 12 -1.75 5.03 -4.44
C ILE A 12 -1.59 3.62 -5.03
N ALA A 13 -0.71 3.46 -6.01
CA ALA A 13 -0.38 2.16 -6.60
C ALA A 13 0.45 1.32 -5.62
N ALA A 14 0.00 0.11 -5.27
CA ALA A 14 0.79 -0.80 -4.43
C ALA A 14 1.60 -1.76 -5.30
N LEU A 15 2.87 -1.42 -5.54
CA LEU A 15 3.84 -2.17 -6.34
C LEU A 15 4.90 -2.84 -5.44
N ASP A 16 4.52 -3.20 -4.22
CA ASP A 16 5.40 -3.66 -3.14
C ASP A 16 5.31 -5.15 -2.84
N GLN A 17 4.85 -5.96 -3.80
CA GLN A 17 4.83 -7.42 -3.68
C GLN A 17 6.24 -7.91 -3.31
N SER A 18 6.34 -8.74 -2.26
CA SER A 18 7.61 -9.20 -1.71
C SER A 18 7.46 -10.58 -1.07
N GLY A 19 8.56 -11.28 -0.85
CA GLY A 19 8.57 -12.62 -0.26
C GLY A 19 7.57 -13.55 -0.97
N GLY A 20 6.75 -14.26 -0.22
CA GLY A 20 5.76 -15.21 -0.75
C GLY A 20 4.67 -14.61 -1.66
N SER A 21 4.53 -13.29 -1.72
CA SER A 21 3.60 -12.63 -2.66
C SER A 21 4.18 -12.41 -4.05
N THR A 22 5.52 -12.41 -4.20
CA THR A 22 6.19 -12.21 -5.50
C THR A 22 5.86 -13.33 -6.49
N PRO A 23 6.04 -14.64 -6.17
CA PRO A 23 5.66 -15.71 -7.09
C PRO A 23 4.16 -15.68 -7.46
N LYS A 24 3.29 -15.32 -6.49
CA LYS A 24 1.84 -15.19 -6.75
C LYS A 24 1.53 -14.08 -7.76
N ALA A 25 2.23 -12.94 -7.64
CA ALA A 25 2.06 -11.82 -8.57
C ALA A 25 2.56 -12.18 -9.97
N LEU A 26 3.71 -12.84 -10.09
CA LEU A 26 4.26 -13.30 -11.37
C LEU A 26 3.35 -14.34 -12.04
N ARG A 27 2.80 -15.28 -11.28
CA ARG A 27 1.81 -16.23 -11.83
C ARG A 27 0.54 -15.52 -12.32
N ALA A 28 0.03 -14.55 -11.56
CA ALA A 28 -1.11 -13.75 -12.01
C ALA A 28 -0.79 -12.90 -13.26
N TYR A 29 0.49 -12.55 -13.45
CA TYR A 29 0.99 -11.86 -14.64
C TYR A 29 1.27 -12.80 -15.83
N GLY A 30 0.99 -14.12 -15.68
CA GLY A 30 1.13 -15.11 -16.74
C GLY A 30 2.52 -15.71 -16.89
N LEU A 31 3.36 -15.61 -15.86
CA LEU A 31 4.65 -16.30 -15.75
C LEU A 31 4.51 -17.54 -14.86
N THR A 32 5.35 -18.52 -15.06
CA THR A 32 5.39 -19.77 -14.32
C THR A 32 6.70 -19.93 -13.57
N GLU A 33 6.79 -20.91 -12.68
CA GLU A 33 8.02 -21.17 -11.92
C GLU A 33 9.18 -21.67 -12.81
N ASP A 34 8.87 -22.06 -14.06
CA ASP A 34 9.90 -22.42 -15.07
C ASP A 34 10.56 -21.17 -15.71
N ASP A 35 10.00 -19.98 -15.48
CA ASP A 35 10.50 -18.72 -16.06
C ASP A 35 11.63 -18.10 -15.23
N TRP A 36 11.95 -18.64 -14.03
CA TRP A 36 13.09 -18.24 -13.20
C TRP A 36 13.72 -19.43 -12.49
N SER A 37 15.06 -19.42 -12.37
CA SER A 37 15.84 -20.47 -11.73
C SER A 37 16.46 -20.05 -10.38
N SER A 38 16.39 -18.76 -10.07
CA SER A 38 16.93 -18.17 -8.85
C SER A 38 16.02 -17.06 -8.30
N GLU A 39 16.23 -16.69 -7.06
CA GLU A 39 15.54 -15.56 -6.44
C GLU A 39 15.87 -14.24 -7.13
N ASP A 40 17.11 -14.06 -7.57
CA ASP A 40 17.54 -12.86 -8.30
C ASP A 40 16.80 -12.73 -9.63
N GLU A 41 16.68 -13.82 -10.40
CA GLU A 41 15.89 -13.83 -11.65
C GLU A 41 14.40 -13.54 -11.40
N MET A 42 13.83 -14.09 -10.32
CA MET A 42 12.46 -13.78 -9.92
C MET A 42 12.31 -12.28 -9.62
N PHE A 43 13.29 -11.67 -8.96
CA PHE A 43 13.27 -10.22 -8.70
C PHE A 43 13.50 -9.38 -9.94
N ASP A 44 14.25 -9.86 -10.92
CA ASP A 44 14.37 -9.21 -12.23
C ASP A 44 13.03 -9.19 -12.95
N LEU A 45 12.31 -10.30 -12.96
CA LEU A 45 10.99 -10.41 -13.60
C LEU A 45 9.94 -9.51 -12.93
N ILE A 46 9.88 -9.48 -11.59
CA ILE A 46 8.93 -8.59 -10.90
C ILE A 46 9.29 -7.12 -11.08
N HIS A 47 10.57 -6.77 -11.16
CA HIS A 47 11.00 -5.43 -11.50
C HIS A 47 10.62 -5.05 -12.93
N ALA A 48 10.83 -5.94 -13.90
CA ALA A 48 10.42 -5.73 -15.30
C ALA A 48 8.90 -5.51 -15.43
N MET A 49 8.08 -6.28 -14.69
CA MET A 49 6.63 -6.06 -14.61
C MET A 49 6.32 -4.65 -14.08
N ARG A 50 6.97 -4.23 -12.99
CA ARG A 50 6.77 -2.89 -12.40
C ARG A 50 7.22 -1.79 -13.34
N ALA A 51 8.37 -1.96 -13.98
CA ALA A 51 8.88 -1.00 -14.97
C ALA A 51 7.90 -0.82 -16.15
N ARG A 52 7.29 -1.92 -16.63
CA ARG A 52 6.28 -1.87 -17.68
C ARG A 52 5.01 -1.14 -17.23
N ILE A 53 4.57 -1.31 -15.98
CA ILE A 53 3.45 -0.57 -15.40
C ILE A 53 3.78 0.92 -15.31
N VAL A 54 4.94 1.27 -14.78
CA VAL A 54 5.38 2.66 -14.60
C VAL A 54 5.59 3.37 -15.94
N ALA A 55 6.07 2.65 -16.97
CA ALA A 55 6.26 3.20 -18.33
C ALA A 55 4.94 3.40 -19.09
N ALA A 56 3.83 2.83 -18.65
CA ALA A 56 2.53 2.99 -19.32
C ALA A 56 2.07 4.46 -19.30
N PRO A 57 1.59 5.04 -20.41
CA PRO A 57 1.20 6.45 -20.47
C PRO A 57 0.13 6.88 -19.46
N ALA A 58 -0.74 5.95 -19.06
CA ALA A 58 -1.77 6.19 -18.07
C ALA A 58 -1.21 6.25 -16.62
N PHE A 59 -0.01 5.72 -16.38
CA PHE A 59 0.63 5.73 -15.07
C PHE A 59 1.39 7.05 -14.86
N ASN A 60 0.67 8.07 -14.49
CA ASN A 60 1.22 9.41 -14.26
C ASN A 60 0.52 10.10 -13.10
N GLY A 61 1.09 11.22 -12.64
CA GLY A 61 0.62 11.96 -11.49
C GLY A 61 -0.76 12.63 -11.62
N ASP A 62 -1.45 12.54 -12.74
CA ASP A 62 -2.80 13.07 -12.89
C ASP A 62 -3.85 12.18 -12.21
N LYS A 63 -3.60 10.86 -12.16
CA LYS A 63 -4.48 9.86 -11.55
C LYS A 63 -3.81 9.04 -10.44
N VAL A 64 -2.48 8.84 -10.53
CA VAL A 64 -1.70 8.07 -9.57
C VAL A 64 -0.93 9.04 -8.67
N LEU A 65 -1.39 9.24 -7.44
CA LEU A 65 -0.78 10.18 -6.50
C LEU A 65 0.54 9.67 -5.95
N GLY A 66 0.62 8.37 -5.69
CA GLY A 66 1.81 7.74 -5.13
C GLY A 66 1.96 6.28 -5.56
N ALA A 67 3.14 5.73 -5.31
CA ALA A 67 3.43 4.32 -5.52
C ALA A 67 4.25 3.76 -4.36
N ILE A 68 3.84 2.60 -3.84
CA ILE A 68 4.57 1.89 -2.80
C ILE A 68 5.51 0.91 -3.48
N LEU A 69 6.81 1.05 -3.24
CA LEU A 69 7.86 0.19 -3.78
C LEU A 69 8.32 -0.82 -2.73
N PHE A 70 8.86 -1.94 -3.19
CA PHE A 70 9.68 -2.81 -2.38
C PHE A 70 11.17 -2.40 -2.48
N GLU A 71 11.96 -2.72 -1.46
CA GLU A 71 13.37 -2.32 -1.32
C GLU A 71 14.19 -2.62 -2.58
N GLN A 72 14.07 -3.82 -3.13
CA GLN A 72 14.81 -4.22 -4.34
C GLN A 72 14.40 -3.45 -5.61
N THR A 73 13.18 -2.90 -5.67
CA THR A 73 12.78 -1.99 -6.74
C THR A 73 13.28 -0.58 -6.49
N MET A 74 13.27 -0.13 -5.23
CA MET A 74 13.82 1.18 -4.86
C MET A 74 15.31 1.28 -5.21
N ASP A 75 16.07 0.18 -5.06
CA ASP A 75 17.51 0.11 -5.36
C ASP A 75 17.84 -0.01 -6.84
N ARG A 76 16.82 -0.09 -7.69
CA ARG A 76 16.94 -0.20 -9.15
C ARG A 76 16.50 1.08 -9.85
N GLU A 77 16.45 1.04 -11.16
CA GLU A 77 16.15 2.16 -12.02
C GLU A 77 14.90 1.90 -12.85
N PHE A 78 14.18 2.96 -13.18
CA PHE A 78 13.21 3.02 -14.26
C PHE A 78 13.77 3.95 -15.33
N ASP A 79 13.93 3.45 -16.56
CA ASP A 79 14.46 4.20 -17.68
C ASP A 79 15.78 4.94 -17.36
N GLY A 80 16.74 4.23 -16.74
CA GLY A 80 18.07 4.77 -16.43
C GLY A 80 18.10 5.82 -15.28
N THR A 81 16.99 5.98 -14.55
CA THR A 81 16.88 6.90 -13.40
C THR A 81 16.51 6.11 -12.15
N PRO A 82 17.13 6.39 -10.98
CA PRO A 82 16.74 5.74 -9.71
C PRO A 82 15.23 5.73 -9.50
N ALA A 83 14.66 4.57 -9.16
CA ALA A 83 13.22 4.32 -9.22
C ALA A 83 12.37 5.36 -8.48
N ALA A 84 12.74 5.75 -7.25
CA ALA A 84 12.01 6.75 -6.48
C ALA A 84 12.07 8.14 -7.14
N ARG A 85 13.23 8.51 -7.68
CA ARG A 85 13.42 9.78 -8.38
C ARG A 85 12.63 9.81 -9.69
N HIS A 86 12.67 8.73 -10.48
CA HIS A 86 11.88 8.62 -11.71
C HIS A 86 10.39 8.80 -11.44
N LEU A 87 9.86 8.13 -10.41
CA LEU A 87 8.45 8.29 -10.02
C LEU A 87 8.08 9.74 -9.76
N TRP A 88 8.91 10.47 -8.99
CA TRP A 88 8.57 11.86 -8.65
C TRP A 88 8.87 12.84 -9.78
N GLU A 89 10.10 12.82 -10.32
CA GLU A 89 10.57 13.85 -11.24
C GLU A 89 10.00 13.68 -12.66
N THR A 90 9.76 12.42 -13.09
CA THR A 90 9.28 12.12 -14.44
C THR A 90 7.77 11.89 -14.47
N GLN A 91 7.25 11.10 -13.54
CA GLN A 91 5.83 10.71 -13.54
C GLN A 91 4.96 11.60 -12.64
N GLY A 92 5.55 12.38 -11.73
CA GLY A 92 4.82 13.16 -10.74
C GLY A 92 4.11 12.30 -9.69
N VAL A 93 4.60 11.07 -9.46
CA VAL A 93 4.06 10.08 -8.53
C VAL A 93 4.91 10.03 -7.28
N VAL A 94 4.30 10.18 -6.10
CA VAL A 94 5.00 10.21 -4.81
C VAL A 94 5.49 8.81 -4.41
N PRO A 95 6.81 8.59 -4.21
CA PRO A 95 7.35 7.28 -3.85
C PRO A 95 7.22 7.00 -2.35
N PHE A 96 6.77 5.77 -2.02
CA PHE A 96 6.79 5.18 -0.70
C PHE A 96 7.57 3.86 -0.70
N LEU A 97 8.09 3.47 0.46
CA LEU A 97 8.84 2.22 0.64
C LEU A 97 8.13 1.29 1.62
N LYS A 98 7.92 0.03 1.23
CA LYS A 98 7.56 -1.03 2.16
C LYS A 98 8.77 -1.40 3.03
N ILE A 99 8.62 -1.27 4.35
CA ILE A 99 9.72 -1.49 5.32
C ILE A 99 9.58 -2.77 6.14
N ASP A 100 8.40 -3.38 6.24
CA ASP A 100 8.21 -4.63 7.02
C ASP A 100 9.03 -5.79 6.43
N LYS A 101 9.49 -6.68 7.31
CA LYS A 101 10.32 -7.86 6.99
C LYS A 101 9.56 -9.17 7.18
N GLY A 102 8.23 -9.13 7.05
CA GLY A 102 7.34 -10.26 7.24
C GLY A 102 6.55 -10.18 8.54
N LEU A 103 5.90 -11.29 8.87
CA LEU A 103 4.98 -11.40 9.99
C LEU A 103 5.46 -12.46 10.98
N GLU A 104 5.16 -12.27 12.25
CA GLU A 104 5.30 -13.30 13.27
C GLU A 104 4.20 -14.36 13.13
N ASP A 105 4.34 -15.45 13.88
CA ASP A 105 3.30 -16.48 13.99
C ASP A 105 2.01 -15.89 14.55
N ARG A 106 0.89 -16.47 14.13
CA ARG A 106 -0.43 -16.02 14.57
C ARG A 106 -0.62 -16.27 16.07
N ALA A 107 -0.92 -15.21 16.81
CA ALA A 107 -1.27 -15.23 18.24
C ALA A 107 -2.39 -14.23 18.51
N GLN A 108 -3.30 -14.54 19.43
CA GLN A 108 -4.44 -13.67 19.80
C GLN A 108 -5.23 -13.14 18.59
N GLY A 109 -5.40 -13.96 17.56
CA GLY A 109 -6.14 -13.59 16.36
C GLY A 109 -5.42 -12.64 15.39
N VAL A 110 -4.15 -12.29 15.66
CA VAL A 110 -3.36 -11.37 14.84
C VAL A 110 -2.00 -11.95 14.47
N GLN A 111 -1.35 -11.37 13.47
CA GLN A 111 0.06 -11.55 13.14
C GLN A 111 0.76 -10.19 13.22
N MET A 112 1.63 -10.06 14.21
CA MET A 112 2.46 -8.87 14.44
C MET A 112 3.52 -8.73 13.33
N LEU A 113 4.10 -7.54 13.22
CA LEU A 113 5.29 -7.33 12.40
C LEU A 113 6.46 -8.12 13.01
N SER A 114 7.20 -8.84 12.18
CA SER A 114 8.52 -9.34 12.56
C SER A 114 9.46 -8.16 12.83
N PRO A 115 10.49 -8.33 13.68
CA PRO A 115 11.50 -7.29 13.91
C PRO A 115 12.05 -6.74 12.61
N ILE A 116 12.27 -5.43 12.55
CA ILE A 116 12.85 -4.75 11.38
C ILE A 116 14.30 -4.35 11.71
N PRO A 117 15.27 -5.25 11.54
CA PRO A 117 16.65 -4.95 11.84
C PRO A 117 17.17 -3.85 10.89
N GLY A 118 17.92 -2.90 11.43
CA GLY A 118 18.53 -1.84 10.64
C GLY A 118 17.54 -0.80 10.11
N LEU A 119 16.35 -0.66 10.71
CA LEU A 119 15.31 0.28 10.27
C LEU A 119 15.86 1.69 10.07
N ALA A 120 16.60 2.24 11.02
CA ALA A 120 17.14 3.59 10.91
C ALA A 120 18.06 3.77 9.67
N ALA A 121 18.89 2.78 9.35
CA ALA A 121 19.74 2.82 8.17
C ALA A 121 18.93 2.71 6.87
N ALA A 122 17.88 1.89 6.87
CA ALA A 122 16.98 1.75 5.72
C ALA A 122 16.18 3.05 5.47
N LEU A 123 15.72 3.72 6.54
CA LEU A 123 15.04 5.01 6.45
C LEU A 123 15.96 6.10 5.91
N ALA A 124 17.19 6.22 6.43
CA ALA A 124 18.18 7.18 5.95
C ALA A 124 18.45 6.98 4.45
N ARG A 125 18.67 5.73 4.01
CA ARG A 125 18.88 5.40 2.60
C ARG A 125 17.67 5.76 1.73
N ALA A 126 16.47 5.43 2.18
CA ALA A 126 15.23 5.75 1.46
C ALA A 126 15.06 7.27 1.31
N HIS A 127 15.31 8.03 2.38
CA HIS A 127 15.27 9.49 2.38
C HIS A 127 16.27 10.06 1.36
N ASP A 128 17.52 9.58 1.33
CA ASP A 128 18.56 10.02 0.39
C ASP A 128 18.19 9.73 -1.08
N LEU A 129 17.43 8.66 -1.33
CA LEU A 129 16.89 8.31 -2.65
C LEU A 129 15.62 9.11 -3.03
N GLY A 130 15.13 9.99 -2.15
CA GLY A 130 13.96 10.83 -2.40
C GLY A 130 12.61 10.15 -2.13
N VAL A 131 12.58 9.07 -1.35
CA VAL A 131 11.34 8.44 -0.89
C VAL A 131 10.65 9.34 0.12
N PHE A 132 9.35 9.56 -0.05
CA PHE A 132 8.55 10.44 0.81
C PHE A 132 8.13 9.80 2.12
N GLY A 133 7.83 8.52 2.09
CA GLY A 133 7.29 7.83 3.26
C GLY A 133 7.43 6.31 3.18
N THR A 134 6.89 5.65 4.18
CA THR A 134 7.00 4.19 4.33
C THR A 134 5.63 3.52 4.44
N LYS A 135 5.62 2.19 4.35
CA LYS A 135 4.45 1.37 4.63
C LYS A 135 4.89 0.07 5.32
N GLU A 136 4.19 -0.32 6.38
CA GLU A 136 4.36 -1.59 7.08
C GLU A 136 3.01 -2.29 7.27
N ARG A 137 2.98 -3.61 6.99
CA ARG A 137 1.75 -4.41 7.00
C ARG A 137 1.80 -5.47 8.09
N SER A 138 0.79 -5.47 8.95
CA SER A 138 0.43 -6.56 9.88
C SER A 138 -0.98 -7.08 9.57
N VAL A 139 -1.40 -8.23 10.15
CA VAL A 139 -2.66 -8.87 9.76
C VAL A 139 -3.51 -9.23 10.97
N ILE A 140 -4.79 -8.88 10.91
CA ILE A 140 -5.84 -9.23 11.86
C ILE A 140 -6.72 -10.31 11.23
N HIS A 141 -6.84 -11.47 11.88
CA HIS A 141 -7.61 -12.62 11.42
C HIS A 141 -8.91 -12.85 12.21
N GLU A 142 -9.00 -12.28 13.40
CA GLU A 142 -10.15 -12.44 14.30
C GLU A 142 -10.41 -11.16 15.10
N ALA A 143 -11.65 -10.96 15.53
CA ALA A 143 -12.05 -9.84 16.38
C ALA A 143 -11.62 -10.07 17.85
N ASN A 144 -10.31 -10.16 18.09
CA ASN A 144 -9.72 -10.25 19.43
C ASN A 144 -9.23 -8.87 19.85
N GLN A 145 -9.77 -8.33 20.93
CA GLN A 145 -9.49 -6.97 21.39
C GLN A 145 -8.01 -6.80 21.76
N ASP A 146 -7.46 -7.67 22.60
CA ASP A 146 -6.07 -7.56 23.08
C ASP A 146 -5.08 -7.64 21.90
N GLY A 147 -5.33 -8.55 20.93
CA GLY A 147 -4.53 -8.69 19.74
C GLY A 147 -4.59 -7.44 18.83
N ILE A 148 -5.78 -6.86 18.64
CA ILE A 148 -5.97 -5.65 17.84
C ILE A 148 -5.31 -4.44 18.49
N GLU A 149 -5.43 -4.28 19.81
CA GLU A 149 -4.74 -3.23 20.56
C GLU A 149 -3.21 -3.38 20.44
N ALA A 150 -2.69 -4.60 20.63
CA ALA A 150 -1.25 -4.87 20.53
C ALA A 150 -0.67 -4.58 19.11
N ILE A 151 -1.36 -5.04 18.07
CA ILE A 151 -0.92 -4.82 16.68
C ILE A 151 -0.95 -3.34 16.30
N THR A 152 -1.96 -2.61 16.77
CA THR A 152 -2.09 -1.17 16.53
C THR A 152 -0.98 -0.41 17.26
N ALA A 153 -0.74 -0.70 18.53
CA ALA A 153 0.35 -0.10 19.30
C ALA A 153 1.73 -0.36 18.67
N GLN A 154 1.98 -1.58 18.16
CA GLN A 154 3.24 -1.90 17.46
C GLN A 154 3.41 -1.02 16.21
N GLN A 155 2.38 -0.86 15.39
CA GLN A 155 2.46 -0.05 14.19
C GLN A 155 2.70 1.43 14.52
N PHE A 156 2.05 1.97 15.53
CA PHE A 156 2.33 3.34 15.98
C PHE A 156 3.75 3.52 16.54
N ALA A 157 4.30 2.49 17.21
CA ALA A 157 5.70 2.52 17.67
C ALA A 157 6.71 2.50 16.50
N VAL A 158 6.42 1.80 15.40
CA VAL A 158 7.22 1.87 14.16
C VAL A 158 7.04 3.23 13.49
N ALA A 159 5.80 3.73 13.40
CA ALA A 159 5.49 5.03 12.82
C ALA A 159 6.25 6.17 13.52
N ALA A 160 6.43 6.12 14.84
CA ALA A 160 7.21 7.10 15.58
C ALA A 160 8.67 7.17 15.09
N GLN A 161 9.31 6.01 14.80
CA GLN A 161 10.66 5.96 14.27
C GLN A 161 10.73 6.50 12.83
N VAL A 162 9.70 6.29 12.03
CA VAL A 162 9.60 6.83 10.66
C VAL A 162 9.46 8.35 10.69
N LEU A 163 8.64 8.87 11.61
CA LEU A 163 8.47 10.31 11.81
C LEU A 163 9.75 10.99 12.31
N GLU A 164 10.52 10.33 13.20
CA GLU A 164 11.84 10.81 13.64
C GLU A 164 12.86 10.92 12.49
N ALA A 165 12.64 10.18 11.40
CA ALA A 165 13.44 10.25 10.17
C ALA A 165 12.88 11.22 9.13
N ASP A 166 11.96 12.12 9.52
CA ASP A 166 11.28 13.09 8.64
C ASP A 166 10.55 12.44 7.44
N MET A 167 10.03 11.22 7.63
CA MET A 167 9.28 10.48 6.61
C MET A 167 7.83 10.26 7.03
N MET A 168 6.93 10.10 6.06
CA MET A 168 5.50 9.86 6.28
C MET A 168 5.21 8.36 6.43
N PRO A 169 4.74 7.87 7.61
CA PRO A 169 4.35 6.46 7.77
C PRO A 169 2.96 6.19 7.23
N ILE A 170 2.79 5.05 6.54
CA ILE A 170 1.50 4.44 6.22
C ILE A 170 1.36 3.18 7.06
N LEU A 171 0.51 3.21 8.08
CA LEU A 171 0.20 2.08 8.93
C LEU A 171 -0.82 1.17 8.25
N GLU A 172 -0.49 -0.11 8.05
CA GLU A 172 -1.38 -1.09 7.37
C GLU A 172 -1.74 -2.26 8.30
N PRO A 173 -2.57 -2.05 9.35
CA PRO A 173 -3.18 -3.14 10.11
C PRO A 173 -4.32 -3.77 9.31
N GLU A 174 -3.98 -4.66 8.37
CA GLU A 174 -4.94 -5.29 7.46
C GLU A 174 -5.86 -6.26 8.22
N ILE A 175 -7.16 -6.09 8.10
CA ILE A 175 -8.13 -7.12 8.52
C ILE A 175 -8.34 -8.06 7.33
N SER A 176 -8.13 -9.37 7.56
CA SER A 176 -8.44 -10.39 6.55
C SER A 176 -9.92 -10.30 6.12
N ILE A 177 -10.17 -10.31 4.81
CA ILE A 177 -11.56 -10.32 4.30
C ILE A 177 -12.29 -11.62 4.68
N ASP A 178 -11.54 -12.68 5.01
CA ASP A 178 -12.04 -13.97 5.45
C ASP A 178 -12.20 -14.07 6.99
N ALA A 179 -11.97 -12.96 7.73
CA ALA A 179 -12.15 -12.94 9.17
C ALA A 179 -13.63 -13.22 9.52
N PRO A 180 -13.92 -14.18 10.40
CA PRO A 180 -15.29 -14.61 10.69
C PRO A 180 -16.17 -13.48 11.27
N ASP A 181 -15.54 -12.57 12.04
CA ASP A 181 -16.21 -11.42 12.68
C ASP A 181 -15.64 -10.10 12.14
N LYS A 182 -15.46 -9.97 10.82
CA LYS A 182 -14.81 -8.84 10.17
C LYS A 182 -15.36 -7.49 10.62
N ALA A 183 -16.67 -7.28 10.61
CA ALA A 183 -17.30 -6.03 11.02
C ALA A 183 -17.01 -5.64 12.48
N ARG A 184 -16.90 -6.64 13.39
CA ARG A 184 -16.51 -6.42 14.77
C ARG A 184 -15.03 -6.08 14.87
N ALA A 185 -14.16 -6.79 14.14
CA ALA A 185 -12.72 -6.48 14.08
C ALA A 185 -12.49 -5.05 13.59
N GLU A 186 -13.24 -4.60 12.58
CA GLU A 186 -13.19 -3.23 12.05
C GLU A 186 -13.54 -2.17 13.11
N THR A 187 -14.58 -2.43 13.89
CA THR A 187 -14.98 -1.53 15.00
C THR A 187 -13.91 -1.46 16.08
N LEU A 188 -13.33 -2.61 16.48
CA LEU A 188 -12.25 -2.66 17.46
C LEU A 188 -11.00 -1.94 16.95
N LEU A 189 -10.63 -2.17 15.68
CA LEU A 189 -9.49 -1.50 15.06
C LEU A 189 -9.68 0.02 14.97
N LEU A 190 -10.86 0.48 14.57
CA LEU A 190 -11.19 1.91 14.53
C LEU A 190 -10.96 2.55 15.90
N ASN A 191 -11.46 1.94 16.97
CA ASN A 191 -11.29 2.46 18.34
C ASN A 191 -9.81 2.46 18.75
N ALA A 192 -9.09 1.37 18.53
CA ALA A 192 -7.67 1.26 18.85
C ALA A 192 -6.82 2.30 18.10
N ILE A 193 -7.13 2.58 16.83
CA ILE A 193 -6.47 3.64 16.06
C ILE A 193 -6.77 5.01 16.65
N LEU A 194 -8.04 5.32 16.96
CA LEU A 194 -8.42 6.61 17.54
C LEU A 194 -7.75 6.85 18.90
N ASP A 195 -7.67 5.82 19.75
CA ASP A 195 -6.99 5.89 21.05
C ASP A 195 -5.48 6.19 20.89
N ASN A 196 -4.80 5.61 19.91
CA ASN A 196 -3.39 5.90 19.62
C ASN A 196 -3.21 7.29 18.97
N LEU A 197 -4.09 7.70 18.05
CA LEU A 197 -4.05 9.03 17.46
C LEU A 197 -4.21 10.14 18.51
N ALA A 198 -5.04 9.90 19.54
CA ALA A 198 -5.23 10.86 20.63
C ALA A 198 -3.96 11.11 21.46
N GLN A 199 -2.97 10.22 21.39
CA GLN A 199 -1.66 10.37 22.07
C GLN A 199 -0.62 11.13 21.22
N LEU A 200 -0.88 11.31 19.92
CA LEU A 200 0.06 12.00 19.05
C LEU A 200 0.06 13.51 19.31
N PRO A 201 1.22 14.18 19.16
CA PRO A 201 1.30 15.65 19.13
C PRO A 201 0.35 16.22 18.06
N GLN A 202 -0.13 17.45 18.29
CA GLN A 202 -1.11 18.08 17.39
C GLN A 202 -0.64 18.28 15.95
N ASP A 203 0.66 18.47 15.77
CA ASP A 203 1.28 18.74 14.47
C ASP A 203 1.88 17.48 13.83
N THR A 204 1.59 16.31 14.38
CA THR A 204 2.07 15.02 13.86
C THR A 204 0.98 14.36 13.03
N GLU A 205 1.31 13.92 11.83
CA GLU A 205 0.38 13.22 10.94
C GLU A 205 0.92 11.84 10.56
N VAL A 206 -0.02 10.92 10.33
CA VAL A 206 0.23 9.59 9.78
C VAL A 206 -0.74 9.33 8.62
N MET A 207 -0.45 8.34 7.80
CA MET A 207 -1.41 7.79 6.84
C MET A 207 -1.86 6.41 7.31
N LEU A 208 -3.08 6.06 6.97
CA LEU A 208 -3.67 4.77 7.34
C LEU A 208 -4.04 4.01 6.07
N LYS A 209 -3.68 2.73 6.01
CA LYS A 209 -4.08 1.83 4.94
C LYS A 209 -4.89 0.68 5.51
N LEU A 210 -6.18 0.68 5.22
CA LEU A 210 -7.16 -0.17 5.90
C LEU A 210 -7.88 -1.08 4.89
N THR A 211 -8.38 -2.21 5.37
CA THR A 211 -9.24 -3.09 4.58
C THR A 211 -10.57 -2.37 4.29
N LEU A 212 -11.07 -2.49 3.07
CA LEU A 212 -12.41 -1.99 2.71
C LEU A 212 -13.46 -2.51 3.69
N PRO A 213 -14.22 -1.62 4.38
CA PRO A 213 -15.08 -2.01 5.49
C PRO A 213 -16.38 -2.67 5.03
N GLU A 214 -17.00 -3.45 5.93
CA GLU A 214 -18.34 -3.99 5.73
C GLU A 214 -19.42 -2.88 5.79
N GLN A 215 -19.25 -1.93 6.70
CA GLN A 215 -20.14 -0.79 6.84
C GLN A 215 -19.56 0.41 6.07
N ALA A 216 -20.28 0.90 5.08
CA ALA A 216 -19.90 2.11 4.37
C ALA A 216 -19.76 3.30 5.33
N GLY A 217 -18.72 4.11 5.14
CA GLY A 217 -18.43 5.29 5.95
C GLY A 217 -17.86 5.00 7.35
N LEU A 218 -17.56 3.74 7.68
CA LEU A 218 -17.01 3.37 9.01
C LEU A 218 -15.78 4.20 9.40
N TYR A 219 -14.91 4.50 8.45
CA TYR A 219 -13.65 5.19 8.70
C TYR A 219 -13.74 6.72 8.60
N GLN A 220 -14.95 7.29 8.48
CA GLN A 220 -15.12 8.75 8.44
C GLN A 220 -14.46 9.47 9.63
N PRO A 221 -14.52 8.95 10.90
CA PRO A 221 -13.81 9.58 12.02
C PRO A 221 -12.28 9.65 11.85
N LEU A 222 -11.69 8.73 11.06
CA LEU A 222 -10.27 8.74 10.74
C LEU A 222 -9.97 9.72 9.58
N VAL A 223 -10.84 9.79 8.58
CA VAL A 223 -10.73 10.74 7.47
C VAL A 223 -10.76 12.18 7.99
N ASP A 224 -11.61 12.47 8.96
CA ASP A 224 -11.77 13.80 9.56
C ASP A 224 -10.76 14.08 10.68
N HIS A 225 -9.90 13.12 11.03
CA HIS A 225 -8.98 13.28 12.15
C HIS A 225 -7.76 14.12 11.79
N ARG A 226 -7.49 15.17 12.56
CA ARG A 226 -6.39 16.12 12.32
C ARG A 226 -4.99 15.51 12.18
N ASN A 227 -4.74 14.37 12.84
CA ASN A 227 -3.46 13.66 12.80
C ASN A 227 -3.42 12.60 11.68
N VAL A 228 -4.42 12.56 10.79
CA VAL A 228 -4.46 11.66 9.64
C VAL A 228 -4.36 12.46 8.36
N MET A 229 -3.25 12.34 7.65
CA MET A 229 -3.05 13.00 6.36
C MET A 229 -3.96 12.42 5.27
N ARG A 230 -4.09 11.11 5.20
CA ARG A 230 -4.96 10.42 4.25
C ARG A 230 -5.30 9.00 4.74
N VAL A 231 -6.53 8.58 4.52
CA VAL A 231 -6.95 7.19 4.65
C VAL A 231 -6.95 6.56 3.26
N VAL A 232 -6.28 5.43 3.10
CA VAL A 232 -6.29 4.66 1.86
C VAL A 232 -6.82 3.25 2.13
N ALA A 233 -7.46 2.62 1.14
CA ALA A 233 -8.03 1.29 1.28
C ALA A 233 -7.25 0.26 0.46
N LEU A 234 -6.99 -0.91 1.06
CA LEU A 234 -6.50 -2.08 0.36
C LEU A 234 -7.68 -2.95 -0.15
N SER A 235 -7.46 -3.71 -1.24
CA SER A 235 -8.50 -4.60 -1.78
C SER A 235 -8.65 -5.93 -1.02
N GLY A 236 -7.64 -6.35 -0.24
CA GLY A 236 -7.69 -7.52 0.65
C GLY A 236 -7.89 -8.88 0.00
N GLY A 237 -8.24 -8.92 -1.28
CA GLY A 237 -8.59 -10.14 -2.01
C GLY A 237 -9.90 -10.02 -2.80
N TYR A 238 -10.66 -8.95 -2.59
CA TYR A 238 -11.75 -8.60 -3.50
C TYR A 238 -11.19 -8.38 -4.91
N ASP A 239 -11.94 -8.80 -5.93
CA ASP A 239 -11.66 -8.42 -7.31
C ASP A 239 -11.81 -6.91 -7.50
N ARG A 240 -11.41 -6.42 -8.66
CA ARG A 240 -11.42 -4.97 -8.92
C ARG A 240 -12.81 -4.37 -8.85
N ASP A 241 -13.81 -5.05 -9.40
CA ASP A 241 -15.18 -4.52 -9.47
C ASP A 241 -15.79 -4.39 -8.07
N GLU A 242 -15.64 -5.41 -7.22
CA GLU A 242 -16.10 -5.36 -5.83
C GLU A 242 -15.28 -4.35 -5.00
N ALA A 243 -13.96 -4.30 -5.19
CA ALA A 243 -13.12 -3.35 -4.47
C ALA A 243 -13.47 -1.89 -4.82
N THR A 244 -13.66 -1.58 -6.10
CA THR A 244 -14.06 -0.22 -6.54
C THR A 244 -15.47 0.14 -6.11
N ARG A 245 -16.42 -0.82 -6.16
CA ARG A 245 -17.78 -0.63 -5.67
C ARG A 245 -17.83 -0.29 -4.17
N ARG A 246 -17.05 -1.03 -3.35
CA ARG A 246 -16.95 -0.76 -1.89
C ARG A 246 -16.29 0.58 -1.64
N LEU A 247 -15.20 0.88 -2.35
CA LEU A 247 -14.45 2.13 -2.19
C LEU A 247 -15.33 3.35 -2.43
N ALA A 248 -16.12 3.36 -3.51
CA ALA A 248 -17.01 4.45 -3.87
C ALA A 248 -18.11 4.75 -2.82
N GLN A 249 -18.28 3.90 -1.82
CA GLN A 249 -19.21 4.10 -0.69
C GLN A 249 -18.52 4.67 0.57
N ASN A 250 -17.22 4.98 0.50
CA ASN A 250 -16.43 5.45 1.63
C ASN A 250 -15.83 6.84 1.37
N PRO A 251 -16.59 7.92 1.64
CA PRO A 251 -16.17 9.30 1.37
C PRO A 251 -14.81 9.66 1.99
N GLY A 252 -13.94 10.28 1.20
CA GLY A 252 -12.61 10.72 1.61
C GLY A 252 -11.54 9.62 1.67
N VAL A 253 -11.92 8.35 1.42
CA VAL A 253 -10.98 7.23 1.32
C VAL A 253 -10.60 7.02 -0.14
N ILE A 254 -9.30 6.92 -0.44
CA ILE A 254 -8.80 6.60 -1.78
C ILE A 254 -8.24 5.17 -1.84
N ALA A 255 -8.06 4.62 -3.03
CA ALA A 255 -7.48 3.29 -3.19
C ALA A 255 -5.98 3.24 -2.90
N SER A 256 -5.52 2.09 -2.38
CA SER A 256 -4.14 1.64 -2.48
C SER A 256 -4.13 0.14 -2.82
N PHE A 257 -4.48 -0.15 -4.08
CA PHE A 257 -4.68 -1.52 -4.55
C PHE A 257 -3.41 -2.11 -5.17
N SER A 258 -3.20 -3.39 -4.94
CA SER A 258 -2.16 -4.21 -5.56
C SER A 258 -2.76 -5.16 -6.59
N ARG A 259 -3.43 -6.23 -6.17
CA ARG A 259 -4.02 -7.23 -7.07
C ARG A 259 -5.07 -6.63 -8.00
N ALA A 260 -5.96 -5.79 -7.51
CA ALA A 260 -6.97 -5.12 -8.33
C ALA A 260 -6.35 -4.16 -9.37
N LEU A 261 -5.16 -3.59 -9.10
CA LEU A 261 -4.42 -2.78 -10.07
C LEU A 261 -3.81 -3.64 -11.19
N THR A 262 -3.27 -4.82 -10.85
CA THR A 262 -2.57 -5.69 -11.83
C THR A 262 -3.50 -6.70 -12.50
N GLU A 263 -4.76 -6.78 -12.11
CA GLU A 263 -5.75 -7.69 -12.65
C GLU A 263 -5.94 -7.50 -14.16
N GLY A 264 -5.77 -8.60 -14.91
CA GLY A 264 -5.88 -8.60 -16.37
C GLY A 264 -4.62 -8.17 -17.12
N LEU A 265 -3.53 -7.80 -16.42
CA LEU A 265 -2.22 -7.59 -17.02
C LEU A 265 -1.53 -8.94 -17.25
N SER A 266 -0.83 -9.10 -18.36
CA SER A 266 -0.07 -10.31 -18.70
C SER A 266 1.23 -9.99 -19.42
N ALA A 267 2.26 -10.78 -19.13
CA ALA A 267 3.55 -10.72 -19.82
C ALA A 267 3.45 -10.95 -21.33
N GLN A 268 2.43 -11.73 -21.76
CA GLN A 268 2.22 -12.08 -23.17
C GLN A 268 1.48 -11.00 -23.98
N GLN A 269 0.91 -9.98 -23.31
CA GLN A 269 0.26 -8.88 -24.01
C GLN A 269 1.26 -8.05 -24.82
N SER A 270 0.88 -7.63 -26.02
CA SER A 270 1.56 -6.55 -26.73
C SER A 270 1.51 -5.24 -25.91
N ASP A 271 2.37 -4.29 -26.21
CA ASP A 271 2.36 -3.00 -25.52
C ASP A 271 1.04 -2.26 -25.69
N ALA A 272 0.42 -2.36 -26.86
CA ALA A 272 -0.88 -1.75 -27.11
C ALA A 272 -1.99 -2.37 -26.23
N GLU A 273 -2.03 -3.70 -26.12
CA GLU A 273 -3.00 -4.41 -25.27
C GLU A 273 -2.75 -4.13 -23.77
N PHE A 274 -1.48 -4.15 -23.36
CA PHE A 274 -1.09 -3.85 -21.99
C PHE A 274 -1.47 -2.42 -21.61
N ASN A 275 -1.12 -1.44 -22.42
CA ASN A 275 -1.44 -0.03 -22.20
C ASN A 275 -2.94 0.21 -22.17
N ALA A 276 -3.71 -0.42 -23.05
CA ALA A 276 -5.16 -0.33 -23.03
C ALA A 276 -5.78 -0.99 -21.77
N GLN A 277 -5.19 -2.07 -21.27
CA GLN A 277 -5.67 -2.72 -20.05
C GLN A 277 -5.35 -1.91 -18.82
N ILE A 278 -4.12 -1.42 -18.66
CA ILE A 278 -3.72 -0.64 -17.48
C ILE A 278 -4.45 0.72 -17.45
N ASP A 279 -4.69 1.35 -18.60
CA ASP A 279 -5.45 2.60 -18.67
C ASP A 279 -6.88 2.42 -18.13
N ARG A 280 -7.60 1.39 -18.60
CA ARG A 280 -8.94 1.07 -18.07
C ARG A 280 -8.93 0.82 -16.56
N THR A 281 -7.91 0.10 -16.09
CA THR A 281 -7.78 -0.22 -14.66
C THR A 281 -7.51 1.01 -13.82
N ILE A 282 -6.56 1.85 -14.25
CA ILE A 282 -6.23 3.12 -13.57
C ILE A 282 -7.45 4.02 -13.54
N ASP A 283 -8.19 4.13 -14.66
CA ASP A 283 -9.38 4.97 -14.72
C ASP A 283 -10.48 4.47 -13.77
N ALA A 284 -10.76 3.17 -13.74
CA ALA A 284 -11.75 2.59 -12.83
C ALA A 284 -11.43 2.85 -11.35
N ILE A 285 -10.15 2.66 -10.95
CA ILE A 285 -9.70 2.91 -9.58
C ILE A 285 -9.73 4.40 -9.24
N TYR A 286 -9.32 5.25 -10.18
CA TYR A 286 -9.38 6.70 -10.04
C TYR A 286 -10.81 7.19 -9.83
N GLN A 287 -11.77 6.76 -10.66
CA GLN A 287 -13.17 7.16 -10.52
C GLN A 287 -13.76 6.71 -9.19
N ALA A 288 -13.44 5.49 -8.74
CA ALA A 288 -13.89 4.99 -7.44
C ALA A 288 -13.29 5.79 -6.26
N SER A 289 -12.02 6.21 -6.37
CA SER A 289 -11.36 7.04 -5.36
C SER A 289 -11.90 8.47 -5.29
N LYS A 290 -12.50 8.96 -6.37
CA LYS A 290 -13.15 10.29 -6.40
C LYS A 290 -14.60 10.25 -5.95
N ALA A 291 -15.27 9.13 -6.10
CA ALA A 291 -16.68 8.97 -5.72
C ALA A 291 -16.85 8.78 -4.20
N GLY A 292 -15.79 8.31 -3.54
CA GLY A 292 -15.73 8.14 -2.09
C GLY A 292 -15.45 9.44 -1.33
#